data_ff16236fc50c945b768b7bc43740ad0c
#
_entry.id   ff16236fc50c945b768b7bc43740ad0c
#
_cell.length_a   1.000
_cell.length_b   1.000
_cell.length_c   1.000
_cell.angle_alpha   90.00
_cell.angle_beta   90.00
_cell.angle_gamma   90.00
#
_symmetry.space_group_name_H-M   'P 1'
#
loop_
_entity.id
_entity.type
_entity.pdbx_description
1 polymer ?
#
loop_
_entity_poly.entity_id
_entity_poly.type
_entity_poly.pdbx_seq_one_letter_code
_entity_poly.pdbx_strand_id
1 'polypeptide(L)'
;MEVGYSNTVVLRHVKQALENLLAGNVCLTEGVREIAQWRWANHGLNEALFRPFVGVDSETDSFPVGRLRELWSEDGLARADAERVAAEGRYREWILESGGIMLDAVVAALPTSTFTDPASS
;
A
#
# COMPACT_ATOMS: atom_id res chain seq x y z
N MET A 1 9.29 -18.83 19.58
CA MET A 1 9.60 -18.81 18.29
C MET A 1 8.93 -17.73 17.50
N GLU A 2 9.63 -17.13 16.69
CA GLU A 2 9.17 -16.09 16.02
C GLU A 2 8.55 -16.45 14.76
N VAL A 3 7.47 -15.92 14.45
CA VAL A 3 6.80 -16.23 13.24
C VAL A 3 6.67 -14.97 12.47
N GLY A 4 7.68 -14.48 11.97
CA GLY A 4 7.62 -13.24 11.23
C GLY A 4 7.98 -13.46 9.80
N TYR A 5 7.71 -12.48 8.99
CA TYR A 5 8.14 -12.51 7.60
C TYR A 5 9.60 -12.08 7.53
N SER A 6 10.34 -12.64 6.60
CA SER A 6 11.69 -12.13 6.36
C SER A 6 11.58 -10.74 5.76
N ASN A 7 12.65 -9.97 5.91
CA ASN A 7 12.66 -8.62 5.38
C ASN A 7 12.42 -8.59 3.87
N THR A 8 13.02 -9.52 3.14
CA THR A 8 12.84 -9.59 1.70
C THR A 8 11.38 -9.84 1.33
N VAL A 9 10.70 -10.72 2.08
CA VAL A 9 9.30 -11.01 1.82
C VAL A 9 8.44 -9.76 2.03
N VAL A 10 8.68 -9.04 3.13
CA VAL A 10 7.94 -7.82 3.42
C VAL A 10 8.18 -6.80 2.30
N LEU A 11 9.42 -6.61 1.89
CA LEU A 11 9.73 -5.65 0.85
C LEU A 11 9.04 -6.00 -0.47
N ARG A 12 8.97 -7.29 -0.80
CA ARG A 12 8.30 -7.71 -2.03
C ARG A 12 6.80 -7.45 -1.98
N HIS A 13 6.18 -7.68 -0.83
CA HIS A 13 4.76 -7.38 -0.67
C HIS A 13 4.48 -5.90 -0.76
N VAL A 14 5.32 -5.09 -0.13
CA VAL A 14 5.16 -3.64 -0.18
C VAL A 14 5.37 -3.16 -1.62
N LYS A 15 6.35 -3.72 -2.32
CA LYS A 15 6.61 -3.37 -3.71
C LYS A 15 5.38 -3.65 -4.57
N GLN A 16 4.80 -4.84 -4.42
CA GLN A 16 3.63 -5.21 -5.21
C GLN A 16 2.45 -4.30 -4.90
N ALA A 17 2.24 -3.99 -3.63
CA ALA A 17 1.15 -3.11 -3.24
C ALA A 17 1.33 -1.71 -3.81
N LEU A 18 2.57 -1.20 -3.81
CA LEU A 18 2.86 0.10 -4.38
C LEU A 18 2.65 0.10 -5.89
N GLU A 19 3.08 -0.96 -6.56
CA GLU A 19 2.90 -1.06 -8.00
C GLU A 19 1.42 -1.09 -8.37
N ASN A 20 0.63 -1.83 -7.60
CA ASN A 20 -0.81 -1.88 -7.85
C ASN A 20 -1.47 -0.52 -7.63
N LEU A 21 -1.06 0.19 -6.60
CA LEU A 21 -1.60 1.50 -6.32
C LEU A 21 -1.23 2.49 -7.43
N LEU A 22 0.04 2.53 -7.79
CA LEU A 22 0.51 3.49 -8.78
C LEU A 22 -0.02 3.21 -10.17
N ALA A 23 -0.29 1.94 -10.48
CA ALA A 23 -0.84 1.56 -11.77
C ALA A 23 -2.36 1.73 -11.85
N GLY A 24 -3.01 2.02 -10.71
CA GLY A 24 -4.45 2.16 -10.71
C GLY A 24 -5.20 0.85 -10.70
N ASN A 25 -4.54 -0.24 -10.31
CA ASN A 25 -5.17 -1.56 -10.27
C ASN A 25 -6.12 -1.72 -9.09
N VAL A 26 -5.98 -0.87 -8.08
CA VAL A 26 -6.86 -0.86 -6.91
C VAL A 26 -7.24 0.59 -6.64
N CYS A 27 -8.34 0.81 -5.92
CA CYS A 27 -8.68 2.17 -5.57
C CYS A 27 -7.68 2.69 -4.54
N LEU A 28 -7.59 4.01 -4.42
CA LEU A 28 -6.60 4.62 -3.55
C LEU A 28 -6.75 4.13 -2.11
N THR A 29 -7.98 4.08 -1.61
CA THR A 29 -8.25 3.65 -0.24
C THR A 29 -7.74 2.23 0.01
N GLU A 30 -8.03 1.33 -0.91
CA GLU A 30 -7.62 -0.06 -0.77
C GLU A 30 -6.10 -0.20 -0.85
N GLY A 31 -5.48 0.50 -1.79
CA GLY A 31 -4.04 0.45 -1.95
C GLY A 31 -3.31 1.01 -0.73
N VAL A 32 -3.81 2.12 -0.20
CA VAL A 32 -3.21 2.73 0.99
C VAL A 32 -3.32 1.79 2.19
N ARG A 33 -4.48 1.16 2.34
CA ARG A 33 -4.71 0.25 3.46
C ARG A 33 -3.77 -0.95 3.40
N GLU A 34 -3.57 -1.46 2.20
CA GLU A 34 -2.68 -2.59 2.01
C GLU A 34 -1.24 -2.22 2.40
N ILE A 35 -0.78 -1.04 1.97
CA ILE A 35 0.58 -0.61 2.29
C ILE A 35 0.73 -0.35 3.78
N ALA A 36 -0.25 0.34 4.37
CA ALA A 36 -0.17 0.74 5.77
C ALA A 36 -0.06 -0.47 6.71
N GLN A 37 -0.73 -1.57 6.36
CA GLN A 37 -0.71 -2.74 7.24
C GLN A 37 0.68 -3.39 7.31
N TRP A 38 1.51 -3.20 6.32
CA TRP A 38 2.84 -3.81 6.33
C TRP A 38 3.82 -3.12 7.26
N ARG A 39 3.45 -1.93 7.78
CA ARG A 39 4.36 -1.23 8.69
C ARG A 39 4.71 -2.05 9.92
N TRP A 40 3.79 -2.91 10.35
CA TRP A 40 4.01 -3.70 11.56
C TRP A 40 5.05 -4.79 11.38
N ALA A 41 5.30 -5.19 10.13
CA ALA A 41 6.31 -6.20 9.82
C ALA A 41 7.57 -5.58 9.25
N ASN A 42 7.64 -4.25 9.23
CA ASN A 42 8.76 -3.56 8.60
C ASN A 42 10.02 -3.63 9.42
N HIS A 43 11.11 -3.99 8.78
CA HIS A 43 12.41 -4.00 9.41
C HIS A 43 13.48 -3.31 8.57
N GLY A 44 13.19 -3.00 7.32
CA GLY A 44 14.20 -2.52 6.40
C GLY A 44 13.97 -1.15 5.82
N LEU A 45 12.82 -0.55 6.04
CA LEU A 45 12.52 0.76 5.48
C LEU A 45 12.39 1.77 6.61
N ASN A 46 12.72 3.02 6.30
CA ASN A 46 12.51 4.10 7.21
C ASN A 46 11.00 4.21 7.48
N GLU A 47 10.62 4.22 8.74
CA GLU A 47 9.21 4.29 9.11
C GLU A 47 8.52 5.53 8.59
N ALA A 48 9.26 6.61 8.40
CA ALA A 48 8.68 7.83 7.86
C ALA A 48 8.04 7.63 6.50
N LEU A 49 8.50 6.62 5.75
CA LEU A 49 7.92 6.32 4.44
C LEU A 49 6.48 5.84 4.54
N PHE A 50 6.12 5.24 5.67
CA PHE A 50 4.77 4.73 5.88
C PHE A 50 3.79 5.81 6.35
N ARG A 51 4.29 6.94 6.86
CA ARG A 51 3.43 7.94 7.48
C ARG A 51 2.29 8.45 6.62
N PRO A 52 2.53 8.80 5.34
CA PRO A 52 1.42 9.26 4.52
C PRO A 52 0.33 8.20 4.39
N PHE A 53 0.73 6.95 4.25
CA PHE A 53 -0.22 5.85 4.08
C PHE A 53 -0.99 5.60 5.36
N VAL A 54 -0.32 5.67 6.50
CA VAL A 54 -0.98 5.50 7.79
C VAL A 54 -1.98 6.63 8.03
N GLY A 55 -1.59 7.86 7.69
CA GLY A 55 -2.48 9.00 7.88
C GLY A 55 -3.74 8.91 7.02
N VAL A 56 -3.58 8.58 5.75
CA VAL A 56 -4.72 8.45 4.86
C VAL A 56 -5.56 7.23 5.21
N ASP A 57 -4.92 6.14 5.64
CA ASP A 57 -5.65 4.96 6.08
C ASP A 57 -6.55 5.30 7.26
N SER A 58 -6.05 6.08 8.22
CA SER A 58 -6.86 6.52 9.35
C SER A 58 -8.06 7.35 8.90
N GLU A 59 -7.87 8.21 7.92
CA GLU A 59 -8.95 9.08 7.44
C GLU A 59 -9.98 8.31 6.63
N THR A 60 -9.64 7.16 6.12
CA THR A 60 -10.51 6.41 5.21
C THR A 60 -10.88 5.03 5.76
N ASP A 61 -10.59 4.76 7.03
CA ASP A 61 -10.77 3.43 7.58
C ASP A 61 -12.24 3.04 7.71
N SER A 62 -13.14 4.00 7.68
CA SER A 62 -14.56 3.70 7.77
C SER A 62 -15.17 3.27 6.43
N PHE A 63 -14.46 3.47 5.33
CA PHE A 63 -15.00 3.12 4.01
C PHE A 63 -14.85 1.63 3.77
N PRO A 64 -15.92 0.93 3.37
CA PRO A 64 -15.81 -0.50 3.13
C PRO A 64 -15.08 -0.79 1.82
N VAL A 65 -14.16 -1.74 1.88
CA VAL A 65 -13.47 -2.23 0.69
C VAL A 65 -13.47 -3.74 0.74
N GLY A 66 -13.29 -4.35 -0.41
CA GLY A 66 -13.22 -5.80 -0.50
C GLY A 66 -14.50 -6.46 -0.02
N ARG A 67 -14.36 -7.53 0.74
CA ARG A 67 -15.49 -8.31 1.20
C ARG A 67 -16.40 -7.60 2.19
N LEU A 68 -15.88 -6.60 2.88
CA LEU A 68 -16.70 -5.86 3.83
C LEU A 68 -17.88 -5.17 3.15
N ARG A 69 -17.75 -4.91 1.86
CA ARG A 69 -18.83 -4.25 1.12
C ARG A 69 -20.10 -5.09 1.10
N GLU A 70 -19.97 -6.41 1.22
CA GLU A 70 -21.13 -7.30 1.20
C GLU A 70 -22.03 -7.13 2.42
N LEU A 71 -21.50 -6.52 3.48
CA LEU A 71 -22.27 -6.32 4.70
C LEU A 71 -23.05 -5.02 4.71
N TRP A 72 -22.92 -4.23 3.68
CA TRP A 72 -23.55 -2.90 3.61
C TRP A 72 -24.75 -2.91 2.68
N SER A 73 -25.71 -2.05 2.97
CA SER A 73 -26.85 -1.89 2.07
C SER A 73 -26.41 -1.15 0.82
N GLU A 74 -27.21 -1.26 -0.23
CA GLU A 74 -26.91 -0.57 -1.49
C GLU A 74 -26.83 0.94 -1.29
N ASP A 75 -27.78 1.50 -0.56
CA ASP A 75 -27.78 2.94 -0.31
C ASP A 75 -26.60 3.36 0.55
N GLY A 76 -26.23 2.54 1.53
CA GLY A 76 -25.09 2.82 2.37
C GLY A 76 -23.81 2.79 1.57
N LEU A 77 -23.67 1.83 0.65
CA LEU A 77 -22.50 1.76 -0.21
C LEU A 77 -22.40 2.98 -1.12
N ALA A 78 -23.52 3.39 -1.69
CA ALA A 78 -23.51 4.54 -2.59
C ALA A 78 -23.01 5.78 -1.88
N ARG A 79 -23.49 6.01 -0.64
CA ARG A 79 -23.05 7.16 0.13
C ARG A 79 -21.59 7.04 0.54
N ALA A 80 -21.19 5.86 1.00
CA ALA A 80 -19.82 5.65 1.43
C ALA A 80 -18.86 5.80 0.25
N ASP A 81 -19.24 5.28 -0.92
CA ASP A 81 -18.41 5.38 -2.10
C ASP A 81 -18.27 6.83 -2.57
N ALA A 82 -19.32 7.62 -2.47
CA ALA A 82 -19.24 9.03 -2.85
C ALA A 82 -18.26 9.77 -1.93
N GLU A 83 -18.34 9.49 -0.63
CA GLU A 83 -17.43 10.10 0.33
C GLU A 83 -16.00 9.60 0.11
N ARG A 84 -15.85 8.33 -0.20
CA ARG A 84 -14.54 7.75 -0.47
C ARG A 84 -13.88 8.41 -1.67
N VAL A 85 -14.65 8.57 -2.76
CA VAL A 85 -14.11 9.18 -3.97
C VAL A 85 -13.67 10.62 -3.69
N ALA A 86 -14.47 11.35 -2.90
CA ALA A 86 -14.11 12.72 -2.54
C ALA A 86 -12.83 12.74 -1.70
N ALA A 87 -12.72 11.83 -0.73
CA ALA A 87 -11.54 11.76 0.10
C ALA A 87 -10.32 11.37 -0.73
N GLU A 88 -10.47 10.41 -1.63
CA GLU A 88 -9.37 9.99 -2.50
C GLU A 88 -8.90 11.14 -3.36
N GLY A 89 -9.82 11.97 -3.84
CA GLY A 89 -9.46 13.13 -4.63
C GLY A 89 -8.60 14.12 -3.87
N ARG A 90 -8.86 14.27 -2.55
CA ARG A 90 -8.07 15.18 -1.73
C ARG A 90 -6.66 14.68 -1.49
N TYR A 91 -6.47 13.37 -1.42
CA TYR A 91 -5.18 12.81 -1.04
C TYR A 91 -4.39 12.21 -2.20
N ARG A 92 -5.01 12.13 -3.37
CA ARG A 92 -4.43 11.36 -4.48
C ARG A 92 -3.03 11.81 -4.87
N GLU A 93 -2.86 13.09 -5.10
CA GLU A 93 -1.57 13.59 -5.56
C GLU A 93 -0.47 13.32 -4.54
N TRP A 94 -0.78 13.59 -3.29
CA TRP A 94 0.17 13.37 -2.20
C TRP A 94 0.53 11.89 -2.07
N ILE A 95 -0.46 11.03 -2.14
CA ILE A 95 -0.23 9.59 -1.99
C ILE A 95 0.53 9.02 -3.18
N LEU A 96 0.23 9.46 -4.39
CA LEU A 96 0.96 8.95 -5.54
C LEU A 96 2.42 9.40 -5.52
N GLU A 97 2.67 10.62 -5.08
CA GLU A 97 4.02 11.10 -4.94
C GLU A 97 4.76 10.32 -3.84
N SER A 98 4.10 10.15 -2.70
CA SER A 98 4.69 9.40 -1.58
C SER A 98 4.94 7.94 -1.97
N GLY A 99 4.04 7.38 -2.78
CA GLY A 99 4.20 6.01 -3.25
C GLY A 99 5.38 5.85 -4.18
N GLY A 100 5.61 6.82 -5.06
CA GLY A 100 6.78 6.78 -5.93
C GLY A 100 8.07 6.83 -5.13
N ILE A 101 8.13 7.70 -4.13
CA ILE A 101 9.30 7.82 -3.27
C ILE A 101 9.53 6.51 -2.52
N MET A 102 8.46 5.93 -1.97
CA MET A 102 8.58 4.70 -1.22
C MET A 102 8.99 3.53 -2.13
N LEU A 103 8.45 3.49 -3.34
CA LEU A 103 8.81 2.43 -4.28
C LEU A 103 10.30 2.47 -4.60
N ASP A 104 10.84 3.66 -4.82
CA ASP A 104 12.27 3.81 -5.08
C ASP A 104 13.08 3.27 -3.90
N ALA A 105 12.65 3.56 -2.67
CA ALA A 105 13.33 3.08 -1.49
C ALA A 105 13.25 1.57 -1.37
N VAL A 106 12.09 1.00 -1.70
CA VAL A 106 11.91 -0.45 -1.64
C VAL A 106 12.80 -1.15 -2.66
N VAL A 107 12.84 -0.64 -3.87
CA VAL A 107 13.66 -1.23 -4.92
C VAL A 107 15.13 -1.16 -4.53
N ALA A 108 15.55 -0.03 -3.95
CA ALA A 108 16.93 0.11 -3.51
C ALA A 108 17.28 -0.84 -2.36
N ALA A 109 16.29 -1.18 -1.53
CA ALA A 109 16.52 -2.05 -0.38
C ALA A 109 16.43 -3.53 -0.71
N LEU A 110 15.80 -3.88 -1.83
CA LEU A 110 15.70 -5.29 -2.22
C LEU A 110 17.05 -5.78 -2.69
N PRO A 111 17.39 -7.05 -2.39
CA PRO A 111 18.65 -7.60 -2.88
C PRO A 111 18.63 -7.64 -4.39
N THR A 112 19.74 -7.27 -5.01
CA THR A 112 19.83 -7.38 -6.43
C THR A 112 19.90 -8.82 -6.77
N SER A 113 19.25 -9.12 -7.75
CA SER A 113 19.22 -10.47 -8.05
C SER A 113 20.39 -10.91 -8.67
N THR A 114 20.75 -10.92 -8.62
CA THR A 114 21.55 -11.41 -8.95
C THR A 114 21.80 -12.43 -9.58
N PHE A 115 21.25 -12.57 -9.51
CA PHE A 115 21.24 -13.26 -10.02
C PHE A 115 21.32 -13.37 -10.95
N THR A 116 21.53 -13.17 -11.18
CA THR A 116 21.44 -13.27 -11.87
C THR A 116 21.91 -13.60 -12.60
N ASP A 117 22.29 -13.80 -12.89
CA ASP A 117 22.80 -14.24 -13.58
C ASP A 117 23.94 -14.35 -13.87
N PRO A 118 24.16 -14.87 -13.63
CA PRO A 118 25.37 -15.19 -13.77
C PRO A 118 25.75 -15.44 -15.02
N ALA A 119 25.06 -16.07 -15.41
CA ALA A 119 25.31 -16.38 -16.66
C ALA A 119 25.41 -15.20 -17.32
N SER A 120 24.63 -14.47 -16.87
CA SER A 120 24.62 -13.32 -17.47
C SER A 120 25.87 -12.78 -17.22
N SER A 121 26.47 -13.29 -16.43
CA SER A 121 27.61 -12.72 -16.19
C SER A 121 28.59 -13.09 -17.08
#